data_0932b0ced9f1dac006cd9583deb03807
#
_entry.id   0932b0ced9f1dac006cd9583deb03807
#
_cell.length_a   1.000
_cell.length_b   1.000
_cell.length_c   1.000
_cell.angle_alpha   90.00
_cell.angle_beta   90.00
_cell.angle_gamma   90.00
#
_symmetry.space_group_name_H-M   'P 1'
#
loop_
_entity.id
_entity.type
_entity.pdbx_description
1 polymer ?
#
loop_
_entity_poly.entity_id
_entity_poly.type
_entity_poly.pdbx_seq_one_letter_code
_entity_poly.pdbx_strand_id
1 'polypeptide(L)'
;GGIQLTIGGLEFNLGALQSVIVAIVLIALIWVLFRLLGLLVAVLRFINGDDTAISRYFDRNRERRGFQALSESMMALASGDGREAMAKAQRAERFLGKPELTNLVLAQGAEMSGDRRKAEEVYKRLLKDEKTRFVGVRGIMKQKLDDGDRDTALKLAEKAFELKPRHEDTQDVLLRLQAENADWTGARKTLNAKLKFGSLPRDVHKRREAVLA
;
A
#
# COMPACT_ATOMS: atom_id res chain seq x y z
N GLY A 1 -29.60 -56.43 -44.91
CA GLY A 1 -30.17 -55.33 -44.22
C GLY A 1 -29.19 -54.15 -44.26
N GLY A 2 -29.42 -53.13 -45.11
CA GLY A 2 -28.67 -51.92 -45.15
C GLY A 2 -29.46 -50.79 -44.47
N ILE A 3 -28.75 -49.83 -43.85
CA ILE A 3 -29.32 -48.61 -43.23
C ILE A 3 -29.38 -47.53 -44.32
N GLN A 4 -30.59 -47.01 -44.59
CA GLN A 4 -30.76 -45.85 -45.46
C GLN A 4 -30.70 -44.59 -44.63
N LEU A 5 -29.71 -43.72 -44.89
CA LEU A 5 -29.59 -42.42 -44.26
C LEU A 5 -29.87 -41.34 -45.31
N THR A 6 -30.91 -40.55 -45.08
CA THR A 6 -31.26 -39.39 -45.93
C THR A 6 -30.81 -38.13 -45.21
N ILE A 7 -29.75 -37.48 -45.73
CA ILE A 7 -29.25 -36.20 -45.21
C ILE A 7 -29.26 -35.18 -46.37
N GLY A 8 -30.07 -34.14 -46.26
CA GLY A 8 -30.10 -33.02 -47.21
C GLY A 8 -30.56 -33.39 -48.64
N GLY A 9 -31.39 -34.42 -48.81
CA GLY A 9 -31.89 -34.80 -50.14
C GLY A 9 -31.01 -35.81 -50.91
N LEU A 10 -29.95 -36.29 -50.30
CA LEU A 10 -29.06 -37.32 -50.81
C LEU A 10 -29.32 -38.64 -50.09
N GLU A 11 -29.67 -39.69 -50.83
CA GLU A 11 -29.90 -41.06 -50.30
C GLU A 11 -28.61 -41.85 -50.38
N PHE A 12 -28.04 -42.17 -49.21
CA PHE A 12 -26.87 -43.03 -49.10
C PHE A 12 -27.30 -44.46 -48.70
N ASN A 13 -27.12 -45.38 -49.61
CA ASN A 13 -27.37 -46.77 -49.37
C ASN A 13 -26.09 -47.45 -48.86
N LEU A 14 -25.97 -47.54 -47.53
CA LEU A 14 -24.76 -48.04 -46.87
C LEU A 14 -24.95 -49.58 -46.66
N GLY A 15 -24.03 -50.34 -47.22
CA GLY A 15 -23.89 -51.77 -46.89
C GLY A 15 -23.51 -51.97 -45.41
N ALA A 16 -23.79 -53.13 -44.85
CA ALA A 16 -23.58 -53.43 -43.42
C ALA A 16 -22.14 -53.09 -42.94
N LEU A 17 -21.10 -53.32 -43.73
CA LEU A 17 -19.73 -53.02 -43.44
C LEU A 17 -19.46 -51.49 -43.42
N GLN A 18 -20.07 -50.77 -44.38
CA GLN A 18 -19.91 -49.30 -44.49
C GLN A 18 -20.58 -48.58 -43.32
N SER A 19 -21.73 -49.08 -42.85
CA SER A 19 -22.43 -48.53 -41.67
C SER A 19 -21.58 -48.61 -40.39
N VAL A 20 -20.86 -49.71 -40.20
CA VAL A 20 -19.98 -49.92 -39.06
C VAL A 20 -18.77 -48.94 -39.13
N ILE A 21 -18.20 -48.76 -40.32
CA ILE A 21 -17.07 -47.83 -40.51
C ILE A 21 -17.53 -46.39 -40.23
N VAL A 22 -18.70 -45.97 -40.73
CA VAL A 22 -19.25 -44.64 -40.48
C VAL A 22 -19.53 -44.44 -38.98
N ALA A 23 -20.08 -45.44 -38.29
CA ALA A 23 -20.30 -45.35 -36.86
C ALA A 23 -19.01 -45.19 -36.06
N ILE A 24 -17.93 -45.92 -36.41
CA ILE A 24 -16.62 -45.80 -35.77
C ILE A 24 -16.03 -44.41 -36.02
N VAL A 25 -16.13 -43.90 -37.24
CA VAL A 25 -15.65 -42.55 -37.58
C VAL A 25 -16.41 -41.48 -36.82
N LEU A 26 -17.74 -41.61 -36.69
CA LEU A 26 -18.56 -40.68 -35.90
C LEU A 26 -18.16 -40.67 -34.42
N ILE A 27 -17.99 -41.85 -33.83
CA ILE A 27 -17.55 -41.99 -32.43
C ILE A 27 -16.16 -41.33 -32.23
N ALA A 28 -15.22 -41.60 -33.16
CA ALA A 28 -13.91 -40.99 -33.12
C ALA A 28 -13.96 -39.46 -33.24
N LEU A 29 -14.82 -38.92 -34.10
CA LEU A 29 -15.03 -37.49 -34.30
C LEU A 29 -15.62 -36.83 -33.04
N ILE A 30 -16.63 -37.46 -32.43
CA ILE A 30 -17.21 -37.02 -31.16
C ILE A 30 -16.14 -37.02 -30.04
N TRP A 31 -15.34 -38.06 -29.96
CA TRP A 31 -14.25 -38.16 -28.98
C TRP A 31 -13.21 -37.06 -29.17
N VAL A 32 -12.78 -36.77 -30.40
CA VAL A 32 -11.86 -35.68 -30.73
C VAL A 32 -12.49 -34.33 -30.36
N LEU A 33 -13.79 -34.13 -30.66
CA LEU A 33 -14.51 -32.91 -30.33
C LEU A 33 -14.54 -32.65 -28.83
N PHE A 34 -14.85 -33.67 -28.02
CA PHE A 34 -14.81 -33.56 -26.55
C PHE A 34 -13.39 -33.25 -26.03
N ARG A 35 -12.38 -33.81 -26.65
CA ARG A 35 -10.99 -33.55 -26.28
C ARG A 35 -10.55 -32.12 -26.63
N LEU A 36 -10.97 -31.59 -27.76
CA LEU A 36 -10.76 -30.21 -28.17
C LEU A 36 -11.53 -29.24 -27.27
N LEU A 37 -12.78 -29.56 -26.91
CA LEU A 37 -13.57 -28.75 -25.98
C LEU A 37 -12.93 -28.70 -24.60
N GLY A 38 -12.43 -29.83 -24.09
CA GLY A 38 -11.69 -29.91 -22.84
C GLY A 38 -10.42 -29.05 -22.85
N LEU A 39 -9.66 -29.05 -23.98
CA LEU A 39 -8.49 -28.22 -24.17
C LEU A 39 -8.85 -26.74 -24.23
N LEU A 40 -9.94 -26.39 -24.92
CA LEU A 40 -10.45 -25.02 -24.98
C LEU A 40 -10.83 -24.50 -23.58
N VAL A 41 -11.54 -25.32 -22.80
CA VAL A 41 -11.89 -24.98 -21.40
C VAL A 41 -10.65 -24.83 -20.54
N ALA A 42 -9.64 -25.70 -20.70
CA ALA A 42 -8.38 -25.62 -19.99
C ALA A 42 -7.60 -24.32 -20.33
N VAL A 43 -7.58 -23.92 -21.62
CA VAL A 43 -6.98 -22.67 -22.08
C VAL A 43 -7.74 -21.45 -21.55
N LEU A 44 -9.07 -21.48 -21.61
CA LEU A 44 -9.89 -20.39 -21.06
C LEU A 44 -9.73 -20.27 -19.54
N ARG A 45 -9.61 -21.39 -18.84
CA ARG A 45 -9.37 -21.43 -17.40
C ARG A 45 -7.96 -20.93 -17.04
N PHE A 46 -6.98 -21.20 -17.90
CA PHE A 46 -5.62 -20.65 -17.77
C PHE A 46 -5.60 -19.13 -18.00
N ILE A 47 -6.36 -18.62 -18.97
CA ILE A 47 -6.47 -17.18 -19.26
C ILE A 47 -7.28 -16.46 -18.18
N ASN A 48 -8.30 -17.12 -17.58
CA ASN A 48 -9.15 -16.53 -16.53
C ASN A 48 -8.51 -16.54 -15.11
N GLY A 49 -7.21 -16.82 -14.99
CA GLY A 49 -6.45 -16.52 -13.76
C GLY A 49 -6.60 -17.54 -12.65
N ASP A 50 -6.71 -18.83 -12.96
CA ASP A 50 -6.34 -19.85 -11.98
C ASP A 50 -4.83 -19.68 -11.69
N ASP A 51 -4.51 -19.06 -10.54
CA ASP A 51 -3.15 -18.93 -10.05
C ASP A 51 -2.45 -20.27 -10.07
N THR A 52 -1.65 -20.50 -11.09
CA THR A 52 -0.87 -21.73 -11.21
C THR A 52 0.12 -21.81 -10.05
N ALA A 53 0.46 -23.01 -9.60
CA ALA A 53 1.46 -23.22 -8.55
C ALA A 53 2.78 -22.46 -8.84
N ILE A 54 3.04 -22.22 -10.13
CA ILE A 54 4.21 -21.49 -10.64
C ILE A 54 4.08 -19.99 -10.33
N SER A 55 2.94 -19.33 -10.61
CA SER A 55 2.75 -17.91 -10.28
C SER A 55 2.81 -17.69 -8.77
N ARG A 56 2.20 -18.55 -7.97
CA ARG A 56 2.29 -18.51 -6.49
C ARG A 56 3.72 -18.67 -5.98
N TYR A 57 4.56 -19.49 -6.62
CA TYR A 57 5.96 -19.61 -6.26
C TYR A 57 6.75 -18.33 -6.58
N PHE A 58 6.55 -17.74 -7.76
CA PHE A 58 7.20 -16.49 -8.15
C PHE A 58 6.75 -15.33 -7.27
N ASP A 59 5.46 -15.24 -6.94
CA ASP A 59 4.91 -14.20 -6.07
C ASP A 59 5.49 -14.30 -4.64
N ARG A 60 5.55 -15.49 -4.05
CA ARG A 60 6.20 -15.70 -2.75
C ARG A 60 7.68 -15.33 -2.75
N ASN A 61 8.41 -15.67 -3.81
CA ASN A 61 9.83 -15.34 -3.92
C ASN A 61 10.03 -13.82 -4.10
N ARG A 62 9.16 -13.18 -4.87
CA ARG A 62 9.12 -11.73 -5.03
C ARG A 62 8.82 -11.03 -3.71
N GLU A 63 7.82 -11.49 -2.99
CA GLU A 63 7.45 -10.96 -1.68
C GLU A 63 8.58 -11.13 -0.65
N ARG A 64 9.20 -12.31 -0.56
CA ARG A 64 10.39 -12.54 0.30
C ARG A 64 11.51 -11.55 0.01
N ARG A 65 11.87 -11.36 -1.26
CA ARG A 65 12.91 -10.39 -1.67
C ARG A 65 12.52 -8.97 -1.31
N GLY A 66 11.24 -8.62 -1.40
CA GLY A 66 10.72 -7.33 -1.02
C GLY A 66 10.81 -7.07 0.48
N PHE A 67 10.39 -8.02 1.32
CA PHE A 67 10.53 -7.89 2.77
C PHE A 67 11.98 -7.93 3.23
N GLN A 68 12.84 -8.70 2.59
CA GLN A 68 14.26 -8.68 2.87
C GLN A 68 14.86 -7.30 2.58
N ALA A 69 14.57 -6.72 1.42
CA ALA A 69 15.03 -5.37 1.06
C ALA A 69 14.47 -4.30 2.03
N LEU A 70 13.22 -4.44 2.48
CA LEU A 70 12.63 -3.56 3.49
C LEU A 70 13.36 -3.68 4.84
N SER A 71 13.64 -4.91 5.29
CA SER A 71 14.42 -5.15 6.51
C SER A 71 15.83 -4.55 6.42
N GLU A 72 16.53 -4.76 5.30
CA GLU A 72 17.83 -4.15 5.04
C GLU A 72 17.76 -2.62 5.08
N SER A 73 16.69 -2.03 4.53
CA SER A 73 16.49 -0.57 4.55
C SER A 73 16.30 -0.03 5.97
N MET A 74 15.57 -0.76 6.82
CA MET A 74 15.38 -0.38 8.24
C MET A 74 16.68 -0.52 9.03
N MET A 75 17.48 -1.54 8.75
CA MET A 75 18.82 -1.68 9.36
C MET A 75 19.75 -0.55 8.95
N ALA A 76 19.74 -0.14 7.69
CA ALA A 76 20.51 0.99 7.21
C ALA A 76 20.08 2.32 7.90
N LEU A 77 18.76 2.52 8.11
CA LEU A 77 18.29 3.66 8.92
C LEU A 77 18.84 3.63 10.34
N ALA A 78 18.75 2.47 11.00
CA ALA A 78 19.24 2.30 12.36
C ALA A 78 20.76 2.54 12.47
N SER A 79 21.50 2.24 11.40
CA SER A 79 22.95 2.46 11.29
C SER A 79 23.33 3.90 10.91
N GLY A 80 22.34 4.77 10.63
CA GLY A 80 22.60 6.15 10.23
C GLY A 80 22.89 6.33 8.74
N ASP A 81 22.78 5.30 7.91
CA ASP A 81 22.99 5.40 6.47
C ASP A 81 21.67 5.65 5.71
N GLY A 82 21.30 6.93 5.64
CA GLY A 82 20.08 7.35 4.96
C GLY A 82 20.10 7.06 3.45
N ARG A 83 21.26 7.10 2.80
CA ARG A 83 21.36 6.84 1.36
C ARG A 83 21.13 5.36 1.05
N GLU A 84 21.77 4.48 1.79
CA GLU A 84 21.57 3.05 1.66
C GLU A 84 20.13 2.69 1.99
N ALA A 85 19.56 3.25 3.06
CA ALA A 85 18.18 3.05 3.45
C ALA A 85 17.21 3.39 2.31
N MET A 86 17.39 4.54 1.64
CA MET A 86 16.57 4.91 0.49
C MET A 86 16.72 3.94 -0.68
N ALA A 87 17.94 3.53 -1.02
CA ALA A 87 18.20 2.60 -2.12
C ALA A 87 17.52 1.24 -1.88
N LYS A 88 17.62 0.71 -0.65
CA LYS A 88 16.98 -0.55 -0.25
C LYS A 88 15.46 -0.42 -0.19
N ALA A 89 14.92 0.71 0.31
CA ALA A 89 13.48 0.96 0.32
C ALA A 89 12.88 1.04 -1.10
N GLN A 90 13.56 1.68 -2.04
CA GLN A 90 13.14 1.71 -3.45
C GLN A 90 13.15 0.30 -4.08
N ARG A 91 14.13 -0.52 -3.70
CA ARG A 91 14.17 -1.92 -4.13
C ARG A 91 12.99 -2.71 -3.55
N ALA A 92 12.68 -2.51 -2.27
CA ALA A 92 11.53 -3.12 -1.61
C ALA A 92 10.21 -2.74 -2.29
N GLU A 93 10.04 -1.46 -2.65
CA GLU A 93 8.84 -0.96 -3.34
C GLU A 93 8.59 -1.68 -4.66
N ARG A 94 9.63 -1.89 -5.47
CA ARG A 94 9.53 -2.61 -6.75
C ARG A 94 9.05 -4.05 -6.61
N PHE A 95 9.37 -4.69 -5.48
CA PHE A 95 8.97 -6.07 -5.21
C PHE A 95 7.60 -6.16 -4.51
N LEU A 96 7.35 -5.31 -3.52
CA LEU A 96 6.15 -5.40 -2.68
C LEU A 96 4.94 -4.69 -3.29
N GLY A 97 5.16 -3.59 -4.03
CA GLY A 97 4.07 -2.74 -4.49
C GLY A 97 3.25 -2.12 -3.34
N LYS A 98 3.87 -1.93 -2.16
CA LYS A 98 3.25 -1.38 -0.95
C LYS A 98 3.91 -0.04 -0.58
N PRO A 99 3.56 1.05 -1.29
CA PRO A 99 4.20 2.35 -1.10
C PRO A 99 4.01 2.93 0.31
N GLU A 100 2.95 2.55 1.03
CA GLU A 100 2.70 2.97 2.40
C GLU A 100 3.83 2.56 3.36
N LEU A 101 4.44 1.39 3.16
CA LEU A 101 5.55 0.91 3.98
C LEU A 101 6.88 1.53 3.56
N THR A 102 7.15 1.55 2.26
CA THR A 102 8.45 1.98 1.72
C THR A 102 8.62 3.49 1.80
N ASN A 103 7.56 4.28 1.62
CA ASN A 103 7.61 5.73 1.75
C ASN A 103 7.98 6.20 3.17
N LEU A 104 7.63 5.44 4.23
CA LEU A 104 8.07 5.77 5.58
C LEU A 104 9.59 5.75 5.70
N VAL A 105 10.21 4.69 5.20
CA VAL A 105 11.67 4.54 5.22
C VAL A 105 12.34 5.53 4.27
N LEU A 106 11.77 5.75 3.08
CA LEU A 106 12.26 6.74 2.11
C LEU A 106 12.28 8.16 2.70
N ALA A 107 11.23 8.56 3.40
CA ALA A 107 11.15 9.87 4.03
C ALA A 107 12.23 10.05 5.12
N GLN A 108 12.36 9.07 6.00
CA GLN A 108 13.37 9.08 7.06
C GLN A 108 14.80 9.04 6.50
N GLY A 109 15.05 8.19 5.49
CA GLY A 109 16.35 8.13 4.83
C GLY A 109 16.72 9.44 4.13
N ALA A 110 15.76 10.10 3.50
CA ALA A 110 15.95 11.39 2.86
C ALA A 110 16.27 12.49 3.90
N GLU A 111 15.54 12.54 5.03
CA GLU A 111 15.87 13.46 6.13
C GLU A 111 17.29 13.22 6.67
N MET A 112 17.60 11.97 6.95
CA MET A 112 18.92 11.57 7.48
C MET A 112 20.07 11.92 6.53
N SER A 113 19.82 11.84 5.21
CA SER A 113 20.78 12.22 4.17
C SER A 113 20.87 13.73 3.93
N GLY A 114 19.99 14.54 4.56
CA GLY A 114 19.87 15.96 4.31
C GLY A 114 19.17 16.32 2.99
N ASP A 115 18.59 15.34 2.29
CA ASP A 115 17.83 15.58 1.06
C ASP A 115 16.40 16.04 1.39
N ARG A 116 16.29 17.31 1.78
CA ARG A 116 15.03 17.95 2.19
C ARG A 116 13.97 17.91 1.10
N ARG A 117 14.39 18.11 -0.15
CA ARG A 117 13.47 18.09 -1.29
C ARG A 117 12.84 16.71 -1.48
N LYS A 118 13.66 15.67 -1.40
CA LYS A 118 13.18 14.28 -1.49
C LYS A 118 12.29 13.92 -0.31
N ALA A 119 12.67 14.31 0.90
CA ALA A 119 11.86 14.09 2.10
C ALA A 119 10.47 14.74 1.96
N GLU A 120 10.39 16.00 1.52
CA GLU A 120 9.12 16.71 1.30
C GLU A 120 8.25 16.02 0.25
N GLU A 121 8.83 15.61 -0.89
CA GLU A 121 8.13 14.86 -1.93
C GLU A 121 7.50 13.57 -1.37
N VAL A 122 8.26 12.82 -0.60
CA VAL A 122 7.80 11.56 -0.01
C VAL A 122 6.74 11.80 1.07
N TYR A 123 6.91 12.82 1.93
CA TYR A 123 5.88 13.18 2.91
C TYR A 123 4.56 13.59 2.25
N LYS A 124 4.60 14.31 1.12
CA LYS A 124 3.40 14.61 0.33
C LYS A 124 2.70 13.35 -0.20
N ARG A 125 3.46 12.31 -0.56
CA ARG A 125 2.87 11.02 -0.93
C ARG A 125 2.16 10.36 0.26
N LEU A 126 2.76 10.42 1.46
CA LEU A 126 2.18 9.88 2.69
C LEU A 126 0.87 10.54 3.12
N LEU A 127 0.59 11.77 2.67
CA LEU A 127 -0.68 12.46 2.93
C LEU A 127 -1.88 11.77 2.27
N LYS A 128 -1.66 11.03 1.18
CA LYS A 128 -2.73 10.44 0.39
C LYS A 128 -3.41 9.26 1.08
N ASP A 129 -2.68 8.53 1.90
CA ASP A 129 -3.17 7.36 2.62
C ASP A 129 -3.53 7.76 4.07
N GLU A 130 -4.71 7.37 4.53
CA GLU A 130 -5.20 7.67 5.86
C GLU A 130 -4.28 7.13 6.98
N LYS A 131 -3.72 5.94 6.80
CA LYS A 131 -2.82 5.30 7.78
C LYS A 131 -1.50 6.03 7.95
N THR A 132 -1.00 6.66 6.89
CA THR A 132 0.30 7.35 6.87
C THR A 132 0.18 8.86 6.93
N ARG A 133 -1.01 9.42 6.76
CA ARG A 133 -1.29 10.86 6.70
C ARG A 133 -0.70 11.63 7.86
N PHE A 134 -0.84 11.12 9.07
CA PHE A 134 -0.26 11.74 10.26
C PHE A 134 1.27 11.93 10.15
N VAL A 135 1.97 10.91 9.65
CA VAL A 135 3.43 10.96 9.45
C VAL A 135 3.79 11.99 8.40
N GLY A 136 3.04 12.05 7.28
CA GLY A 136 3.23 13.04 6.24
C GLY A 136 3.05 14.46 6.75
N VAL A 137 1.96 14.74 7.48
CA VAL A 137 1.69 16.06 8.08
C VAL A 137 2.81 16.46 9.04
N ARG A 138 3.21 15.54 9.92
CA ARG A 138 4.27 15.80 10.93
C ARG A 138 5.64 16.03 10.27
N GLY A 139 5.97 15.29 9.21
CA GLY A 139 7.23 15.48 8.49
C GLY A 139 7.31 16.85 7.82
N ILE A 140 6.24 17.27 7.12
CA ILE A 140 6.19 18.59 6.48
C ILE A 140 6.19 19.69 7.55
N MET A 141 5.45 19.52 8.66
CA MET A 141 5.46 20.45 9.78
C MET A 141 6.88 20.70 10.31
N LYS A 142 7.66 19.63 10.52
CA LYS A 142 9.05 19.73 10.97
C LYS A 142 9.89 20.53 10.00
N GLN A 143 9.79 20.25 8.70
CA GLN A 143 10.51 21.00 7.67
C GLN A 143 10.14 22.49 7.67
N LYS A 144 8.85 22.83 7.85
CA LYS A 144 8.38 24.20 7.93
C LYS A 144 8.90 24.93 9.18
N LEU A 145 9.00 24.22 10.31
CA LEU A 145 9.65 24.76 11.50
C LEU A 145 11.14 25.08 11.26
N ASP A 146 11.85 24.17 10.61
CA ASP A 146 13.26 24.33 10.27
C ASP A 146 13.49 25.49 9.27
N ASP A 147 12.52 25.74 8.38
CA ASP A 147 12.51 26.86 7.43
C ASP A 147 12.11 28.20 8.08
N GLY A 148 11.65 28.18 9.33
CA GLY A 148 11.13 29.38 10.01
C GLY A 148 9.71 29.78 9.58
N ASP A 149 9.04 28.99 8.74
CA ASP A 149 7.66 29.20 8.30
C ASP A 149 6.68 28.76 9.41
N ARG A 150 6.57 29.61 10.43
CA ARG A 150 5.79 29.31 11.64
C ARG A 150 4.30 29.27 11.40
N ASP A 151 3.79 30.09 10.50
CA ASP A 151 2.36 30.13 10.18
C ASP A 151 1.88 28.83 9.53
N THR A 152 2.66 28.33 8.57
CA THR A 152 2.36 27.03 7.94
C THR A 152 2.57 25.88 8.94
N ALA A 153 3.63 25.95 9.76
CA ALA A 153 3.89 24.96 10.79
C ALA A 153 2.75 24.88 11.82
N LEU A 154 2.16 26.01 12.24
CA LEU A 154 1.02 26.05 13.16
C LEU A 154 -0.18 25.32 12.56
N LYS A 155 -0.56 25.63 11.33
CA LYS A 155 -1.68 24.96 10.64
C LYS A 155 -1.47 23.44 10.51
N LEU A 156 -0.23 23.03 10.24
CA LEU A 156 0.13 21.62 10.16
C LEU A 156 0.13 20.94 11.54
N ALA A 157 0.54 21.66 12.59
CA ALA A 157 0.48 21.16 13.97
C ALA A 157 -0.97 20.94 14.43
N GLU A 158 -1.87 21.89 14.13
CA GLU A 158 -3.30 21.74 14.37
C GLU A 158 -3.85 20.50 13.64
N LYS A 159 -3.49 20.34 12.37
CA LYS A 159 -3.93 19.16 11.58
C LYS A 159 -3.38 17.86 12.13
N ALA A 160 -2.11 17.82 12.57
CA ALA A 160 -1.51 16.66 13.21
C ALA A 160 -2.22 16.33 14.54
N PHE A 161 -2.56 17.35 15.32
CA PHE A 161 -3.31 17.20 16.56
C PHE A 161 -4.73 16.65 16.33
N GLU A 162 -5.44 17.10 15.29
CA GLU A 162 -6.73 16.52 14.91
C GLU A 162 -6.63 15.04 14.58
N LEU A 163 -5.57 14.64 13.84
CA LEU A 163 -5.35 13.26 13.42
C LEU A 163 -4.96 12.35 14.60
N LYS A 164 -4.11 12.84 15.51
CA LYS A 164 -3.63 12.09 16.68
C LYS A 164 -3.57 12.97 17.93
N PRO A 165 -4.71 13.23 18.60
CA PRO A 165 -4.76 14.14 19.75
C PRO A 165 -3.91 13.70 20.94
N ARG A 166 -3.57 12.40 21.05
CA ARG A 166 -2.76 11.85 22.15
C ARG A 166 -1.25 11.90 21.90
N HIS A 167 -0.81 12.35 20.73
CA HIS A 167 0.61 12.36 20.40
C HIS A 167 1.32 13.53 21.10
N GLU A 168 2.14 13.21 22.09
CA GLU A 168 2.74 14.16 23.01
C GLU A 168 3.61 15.21 22.32
N ASP A 169 4.55 14.80 21.46
CA ASP A 169 5.41 15.74 20.72
C ASP A 169 4.57 16.73 19.89
N THR A 170 3.47 16.29 19.28
CA THR A 170 2.59 17.17 18.50
C THR A 170 1.88 18.18 19.39
N GLN A 171 1.42 17.76 20.58
CA GLN A 171 0.83 18.67 21.57
C GLN A 171 1.85 19.72 22.04
N ASP A 172 3.11 19.33 22.27
CA ASP A 172 4.15 20.25 22.70
C ASP A 172 4.51 21.27 21.63
N VAL A 173 4.65 20.83 20.39
CA VAL A 173 4.89 21.71 19.24
C VAL A 173 3.72 22.67 19.05
N LEU A 174 2.48 22.17 19.07
CA LEU A 174 1.27 22.97 18.90
C LEU A 174 1.16 24.01 20.00
N LEU A 175 1.30 23.61 21.27
CA LEU A 175 1.22 24.52 22.42
C LEU A 175 2.26 25.63 22.32
N ARG A 176 3.50 25.32 21.92
CA ARG A 176 4.55 26.31 21.73
C ARG A 176 4.20 27.31 20.62
N LEU A 177 3.76 26.82 19.46
CA LEU A 177 3.42 27.68 18.32
C LEU A 177 2.20 28.56 18.62
N GLN A 178 1.20 28.06 19.34
CA GLN A 178 0.05 28.82 19.80
C GLN A 178 0.47 29.95 20.76
N ALA A 179 1.35 29.65 21.70
CA ALA A 179 1.88 30.65 22.63
C ALA A 179 2.71 31.73 21.90
N GLU A 180 3.57 31.34 20.96
CA GLU A 180 4.36 32.27 20.15
C GLU A 180 3.46 33.19 19.28
N ASN A 181 2.31 32.69 18.84
CA ASN A 181 1.33 33.43 18.05
C ASN A 181 0.28 34.16 18.90
N ALA A 182 0.45 34.19 20.21
CA ALA A 182 -0.50 34.76 21.19
C ALA A 182 -1.93 34.18 21.11
N ASP A 183 -2.09 32.96 20.59
CA ASP A 183 -3.34 32.20 20.61
C ASP A 183 -3.52 31.49 21.96
N TRP A 184 -3.85 32.30 23.00
CA TRP A 184 -4.02 31.79 24.36
C TRP A 184 -5.22 30.84 24.47
N THR A 185 -6.26 31.05 23.68
CA THR A 185 -7.44 30.19 23.66
C THR A 185 -7.11 28.81 23.13
N GLY A 186 -6.40 28.72 22.01
CA GLY A 186 -5.91 27.48 21.47
C GLY A 186 -4.93 26.78 22.40
N ALA A 187 -3.98 27.54 22.98
CA ALA A 187 -3.02 27.02 23.93
C ALA A 187 -3.67 26.38 25.17
N ARG A 188 -4.68 27.01 25.74
CA ARG A 188 -5.48 26.43 26.86
C ARG A 188 -6.18 25.13 26.47
N LYS A 189 -6.77 25.10 25.26
CA LYS A 189 -7.41 23.88 24.73
C LYS A 189 -6.41 22.72 24.59
N THR A 190 -5.23 23.01 24.03
CA THR A 190 -4.15 22.02 23.89
C THR A 190 -3.63 21.57 25.24
N LEU A 191 -3.46 22.47 26.19
CA LEU A 191 -3.02 22.16 27.55
C LEU A 191 -4.02 21.26 28.27
N ASN A 192 -5.31 21.53 28.16
CA ASN A 192 -6.38 20.69 28.70
C ASN A 192 -6.40 19.29 28.08
N ALA A 193 -6.11 19.18 26.77
CA ALA A 193 -5.96 17.88 26.12
C ALA A 193 -4.76 17.09 26.67
N LYS A 194 -3.62 17.76 26.93
CA LYS A 194 -2.45 17.12 27.56
C LYS A 194 -2.79 16.56 28.95
N LEU A 195 -3.51 17.31 29.75
CA LEU A 195 -4.00 16.83 31.06
C LEU A 195 -4.93 15.64 30.92
N LYS A 196 -5.91 15.73 30.02
CA LYS A 196 -6.92 14.68 29.78
C LYS A 196 -6.28 13.37 29.34
N PHE A 197 -5.24 13.43 28.53
CA PHE A 197 -4.55 12.24 27.99
C PHE A 197 -3.40 11.74 28.88
N GLY A 198 -3.17 12.38 30.05
CA GLY A 198 -2.20 11.94 31.05
C GLY A 198 -0.75 12.29 30.72
N SER A 199 -0.49 13.11 29.68
CA SER A 199 0.86 13.56 29.32
C SER A 199 1.36 14.74 30.15
N LEU A 200 0.56 15.25 31.08
CA LEU A 200 0.92 16.37 31.95
C LEU A 200 0.42 16.15 33.39
N PRO A 201 1.30 16.27 34.42
CA PRO A 201 0.88 16.26 35.82
C PRO A 201 -0.05 17.44 36.15
N ARG A 202 -1.02 17.22 37.04
CA ARG A 202 -2.04 18.23 37.40
C ARG A 202 -1.47 19.51 38.00
N ASP A 203 -0.43 19.41 38.76
CA ASP A 203 0.25 20.57 39.38
C ASP A 203 0.98 21.43 38.32
N VAL A 204 1.59 20.80 37.32
CA VAL A 204 2.21 21.49 36.18
C VAL A 204 1.14 22.15 35.29
N HIS A 205 0.01 21.47 35.07
CA HIS A 205 -1.12 22.04 34.35
C HIS A 205 -1.60 23.33 34.99
N LYS A 206 -1.90 23.34 36.31
CA LYS A 206 -2.35 24.53 37.04
C LYS A 206 -1.40 25.71 36.92
N ARG A 207 -0.08 25.47 37.01
CA ARG A 207 0.92 26.51 36.85
C ARG A 207 0.93 27.11 35.45
N ARG A 208 0.85 26.27 34.42
CA ARG A 208 0.85 26.73 33.03
C ARG A 208 -0.47 27.42 32.67
N GLU A 209 -1.59 26.94 33.19
CA GLU A 209 -2.90 27.59 32.99
C GLU A 209 -2.93 29.00 33.56
N ALA A 210 -2.33 29.23 34.73
CA ALA A 210 -2.23 30.54 35.33
C ALA A 210 -1.40 31.56 34.52
N VAL A 211 -0.47 31.08 33.68
CA VAL A 211 0.31 31.93 32.76
C VAL A 211 -0.46 32.29 31.51
N LEU A 212 -1.43 31.44 31.11
CA LEU A 212 -2.25 31.62 29.91
C LEU A 212 -3.58 32.35 30.21
N ALA A 213 -3.86 32.64 31.47
CA ALA A 213 -5.08 33.34 31.89
C ALA A 213 -4.96 34.86 31.75
#